data_c778bd3037201710d960382fc3af8e74
#
_entry.id   c778bd3037201710d960382fc3af8e74
#
_cell.length_a   1.000
_cell.length_b   1.000
_cell.length_c   1.000
_cell.angle_alpha   90.00
_cell.angle_beta   90.00
_cell.angle_gamma   90.00
#
_symmetry.space_group_name_H-M   'P 1'
#
loop_
_entity.id
_entity.type
_entity.pdbx_description
1 polymer ?
#
loop_
_entity_poly.entity_id
_entity_poly.type
_entity_poly.pdbx_seq_one_letter_code
_entity_poly.pdbx_strand_id
1 'polypeptide(L)'
;QPRLDALGVDFVAVELGSETAHWAEMQAAFKRGEPFVAYAWEPHWIHAALDLVPLTLPAYDEAKWPATGWAEDVTFNMGNPEMLTKHADAAKVIANARLTNNQQASMILAIDVDGKDIDDVVDDWLAKNEAIWKAWLN
;
A
#
# COMPACT_ATOMS: atom_id res chain seq x y z
N GLN A 1 18.00 -10.73 -6.93
CA GLN A 1 19.06 -11.55 -6.36
C GLN A 1 20.09 -10.73 -5.55
N PRO A 2 20.62 -9.56 -6.00
CA PRO A 2 21.70 -8.85 -5.31
C PRO A 2 21.47 -8.54 -3.82
N ARG A 3 20.23 -8.28 -3.42
CA ARG A 3 19.88 -8.04 -2.02
C ARG A 3 20.00 -9.30 -1.16
N LEU A 4 19.52 -10.42 -1.67
CA LEU A 4 19.63 -11.70 -0.97
C LEU A 4 21.11 -12.08 -0.73
N ASP A 5 21.93 -11.88 -1.78
CA ASP A 5 23.36 -12.13 -1.71
C ASP A 5 24.05 -11.21 -0.68
N ALA A 6 23.71 -9.90 -0.72
CA ALA A 6 24.28 -8.91 0.20
C ALA A 6 23.86 -9.11 1.66
N LEU A 7 22.69 -9.70 1.90
CA LEU A 7 22.22 -10.06 3.25
C LEU A 7 22.62 -11.47 3.69
N GLY A 8 23.30 -12.23 2.84
CA GLY A 8 23.71 -13.60 3.13
C GLY A 8 22.55 -14.59 3.26
N VAL A 9 21.44 -14.33 2.55
CA VAL A 9 20.24 -15.16 2.58
C VAL A 9 20.30 -16.15 1.42
N ASP A 10 20.28 -17.45 1.73
CA ASP A 10 20.36 -18.54 0.74
C ASP A 10 19.00 -18.80 0.09
N PHE A 11 18.53 -17.81 -0.66
CA PHE A 11 17.34 -17.91 -1.51
C PHE A 11 17.65 -17.49 -2.94
N VAL A 12 16.88 -18.04 -3.87
CA VAL A 12 16.93 -17.65 -5.28
C VAL A 12 15.77 -16.72 -5.59
N ALA A 13 16.06 -15.52 -6.11
CA ALA A 13 15.04 -14.61 -6.58
C ALA A 13 14.45 -15.11 -7.90
N VAL A 14 13.12 -15.22 -7.95
CA VAL A 14 12.36 -15.59 -9.14
C VAL A 14 11.69 -14.33 -9.69
N GLU A 15 12.03 -13.95 -10.92
CA GLU A 15 11.41 -12.83 -11.62
C GLU A 15 10.22 -13.33 -12.44
N LEU A 16 9.03 -12.84 -12.16
CA LEU A 16 7.78 -13.33 -12.75
C LEU A 16 7.31 -12.52 -13.97
N GLY A 17 8.07 -11.51 -14.37
CA GLY A 17 7.88 -10.74 -15.59
C GLY A 17 6.73 -9.73 -15.59
N SER A 18 5.79 -9.79 -14.62
CA SER A 18 4.74 -8.80 -14.45
C SER A 18 4.25 -8.72 -13.01
N GLU A 19 3.67 -7.58 -12.65
CA GLU A 19 3.02 -7.38 -11.35
C GLU A 19 1.87 -8.38 -11.14
N THR A 20 1.02 -8.57 -12.13
CA THR A 20 -0.09 -9.52 -12.06
C THR A 20 0.38 -10.94 -11.76
N ALA A 21 1.45 -11.40 -12.42
CA ALA A 21 2.04 -12.72 -12.16
C ALA A 21 2.63 -12.80 -10.75
N HIS A 22 3.24 -11.72 -10.25
CA HIS A 22 3.78 -11.65 -8.91
C HIS A 22 2.70 -11.86 -7.84
N TRP A 23 1.60 -11.12 -7.92
CA TRP A 23 0.50 -11.28 -6.97
C TRP A 23 -0.20 -12.63 -7.08
N ALA A 24 -0.36 -13.15 -8.30
CA ALA A 24 -0.94 -14.46 -8.52
C ALA A 24 -0.11 -15.58 -7.88
N GLU A 25 1.23 -15.53 -7.98
CA GLU A 25 2.10 -16.53 -7.37
C GLU A 25 2.10 -16.42 -5.84
N MET A 26 2.08 -15.21 -5.28
CA MET A 26 1.94 -15.04 -3.82
C MET A 26 0.65 -15.66 -3.30
N GLN A 27 -0.49 -15.41 -3.97
CA GLN A 27 -1.77 -16.02 -3.61
C GLN A 27 -1.73 -17.54 -3.74
N ALA A 28 -1.12 -18.06 -4.81
CA ALA A 28 -1.01 -19.49 -5.04
C ALA A 28 -0.15 -20.18 -3.98
N ALA A 29 1.02 -19.62 -3.64
CA ALA A 29 1.91 -20.14 -2.59
C ALA A 29 1.20 -20.11 -1.22
N PHE A 30 0.54 -19.00 -0.88
CA PHE A 30 -0.24 -18.86 0.36
C PHE A 30 -1.34 -19.94 0.44
N LYS A 31 -2.09 -20.14 -0.63
CA LYS A 31 -3.15 -21.16 -0.71
C LYS A 31 -2.62 -22.59 -0.58
N ARG A 32 -1.42 -22.86 -1.08
CA ARG A 32 -0.74 -24.15 -0.93
C ARG A 32 -0.12 -24.36 0.45
N GLY A 33 -0.05 -23.33 1.28
CA GLY A 33 0.64 -23.36 2.56
C GLY A 33 2.17 -23.45 2.42
N GLU A 34 2.71 -23.01 1.30
CA GLU A 34 4.14 -23.02 1.02
C GLU A 34 4.79 -21.76 1.59
N PRO A 35 5.96 -21.88 2.25
CA PRO A 35 6.68 -20.72 2.72
C PRO A 35 7.23 -19.92 1.54
N PHE A 36 7.05 -18.60 1.56
CA PHE A 36 7.61 -17.70 0.56
C PHE A 36 8.05 -16.38 1.20
N VAL A 37 8.99 -15.70 0.54
CA VAL A 37 9.34 -14.31 0.80
C VAL A 37 9.15 -13.54 -0.49
N ALA A 38 8.46 -12.41 -0.41
CA ALA A 38 8.14 -11.62 -1.59
C ALA A 38 8.33 -10.13 -1.31
N TYR A 39 8.59 -9.35 -2.36
CA TYR A 39 8.50 -7.91 -2.31
C TYR A 39 7.04 -7.47 -2.37
N ALA A 40 6.64 -6.58 -1.48
CA ALA A 40 5.33 -5.97 -1.50
C ALA A 40 5.46 -4.51 -1.02
N TRP A 41 4.50 -3.68 -1.40
CA TRP A 41 4.41 -2.28 -0.96
C TRP A 41 3.02 -1.98 -0.41
N GLU A 42 2.92 -0.93 0.37
CA GLU A 42 1.67 -0.43 0.93
C GLU A 42 1.38 1.00 0.43
N PRO A 43 0.09 1.35 0.22
CA PRO A 43 -1.08 0.47 0.35
C PRO A 43 -1.27 -0.42 -0.88
N HIS A 44 -1.66 -1.67 -0.68
CA HIS A 44 -2.00 -2.62 -1.75
C HIS A 44 -3.03 -3.64 -1.24
N TRP A 45 -3.93 -4.11 -2.13
CA TRP A 45 -5.00 -5.05 -1.78
C TRP A 45 -4.48 -6.38 -1.21
N ILE A 46 -3.26 -6.79 -1.56
CA ILE A 46 -2.67 -8.06 -1.10
C ILE A 46 -2.58 -8.15 0.42
N HIS A 47 -2.36 -7.02 1.11
CA HIS A 47 -2.31 -6.95 2.57
C HIS A 47 -3.69 -7.07 3.23
N ALA A 48 -4.77 -6.82 2.49
CA ALA A 48 -6.13 -7.09 2.96
C ALA A 48 -6.59 -8.52 2.62
N ALA A 49 -6.00 -9.13 1.60
CA ALA A 49 -6.36 -10.48 1.13
C ALA A 49 -5.58 -11.59 1.84
N LEU A 50 -4.33 -11.34 2.25
CA LEU A 50 -3.44 -12.33 2.85
C LEU A 50 -2.90 -11.83 4.19
N ASP A 51 -2.78 -12.74 5.16
CA ASP A 51 -2.12 -12.47 6.44
C ASP A 51 -0.59 -12.55 6.27
N LEU A 52 0.00 -11.43 5.85
CA LEU A 52 1.42 -11.31 5.56
C LEU A 52 2.17 -10.73 6.76
N VAL A 53 3.35 -11.26 7.04
CA VAL A 53 4.24 -10.76 8.10
C VAL A 53 5.36 -9.94 7.47
N PRO A 54 5.47 -8.62 7.76
CA PRO A 54 6.56 -7.81 7.26
C PRO A 54 7.90 -8.23 7.87
N LEU A 55 8.92 -8.37 7.03
CA LEU A 55 10.28 -8.64 7.46
C LEU A 55 11.03 -7.33 7.72
N THR A 56 11.64 -7.22 8.89
CA THR A 56 12.48 -6.07 9.22
C THR A 56 13.82 -6.18 8.51
N LEU A 57 14.10 -5.22 7.65
CA LEU A 57 15.40 -5.06 7.00
C LEU A 57 16.23 -3.99 7.75
N PRO A 58 17.58 -3.98 7.58
CA PRO A 58 18.40 -2.86 8.05
C PRO A 58 17.88 -1.54 7.51
N ALA A 59 18.00 -0.47 8.29
CA ALA A 59 17.56 0.86 7.87
C ALA A 59 18.23 1.25 6.53
N TYR A 60 17.49 2.02 5.69
CA TYR A 60 18.02 2.48 4.41
C TYR A 60 19.32 3.27 4.60
N ASP A 61 20.33 2.90 3.83
CA ASP A 61 21.61 3.58 3.74
C ASP A 61 22.11 3.43 2.29
N GLU A 62 22.14 4.53 1.56
CA GLU A 62 22.53 4.55 0.15
C GLU A 62 23.92 3.95 -0.08
N ALA A 63 24.86 4.19 0.84
CA ALA A 63 26.23 3.69 0.75
C ALA A 63 26.33 2.18 0.95
N LYS A 64 25.32 1.55 1.55
CA LYS A 64 25.28 0.10 1.82
C LYS A 64 24.26 -0.63 0.94
N TRP A 65 23.63 0.05 0.01
CA TRP A 65 22.71 -0.57 -0.94
C TRP A 65 23.43 -1.69 -1.74
N PRO A 66 22.83 -2.89 -1.95
CA PRO A 66 21.45 -3.29 -1.64
C PRO A 66 21.26 -4.06 -0.31
N ALA A 67 22.21 -4.04 0.62
CA ALA A 67 22.16 -4.75 1.90
C ALA A 67 21.23 -4.09 2.94
N THR A 68 20.41 -3.14 2.55
CA THR A 68 19.49 -2.38 3.40
C THR A 68 18.06 -2.47 2.90
N GLY A 69 17.11 -1.93 3.66
CA GLY A 69 15.74 -1.66 3.22
C GLY A 69 15.69 -0.63 2.09
N TRP A 70 14.51 -0.28 1.63
CA TRP A 70 14.28 0.80 0.67
C TRP A 70 14.20 2.15 1.38
N ALA A 71 14.45 3.23 0.65
CA ALA A 71 14.08 4.56 1.11
C ALA A 71 12.56 4.61 1.35
N GLU A 72 12.15 5.41 2.32
CA GLU A 72 10.73 5.62 2.58
C GLU A 72 10.09 6.41 1.42
N ASP A 73 9.00 5.89 0.88
CA ASP A 73 8.15 6.60 -0.08
C ASP A 73 7.07 7.37 0.68
N VAL A 74 7.03 8.67 0.47
CA VAL A 74 6.03 9.55 1.10
C VAL A 74 5.01 9.99 0.06
N THR A 75 3.75 9.64 0.26
CA THR A 75 2.63 10.14 -0.55
C THR A 75 1.98 11.35 0.09
N PHE A 76 1.50 12.29 -0.73
CA PHE A 76 0.85 13.52 -0.26
C PHE A 76 -0.25 13.98 -1.22
N ASN A 77 -1.19 14.73 -0.68
CA ASN A 77 -2.24 15.34 -1.48
C ASN A 77 -1.70 16.57 -2.21
N MET A 78 -2.06 16.72 -3.49
CA MET A 78 -1.72 17.89 -4.30
C MET A 78 -3.00 18.58 -4.78
N GLY A 79 -2.94 19.89 -4.91
CA GLY A 79 -4.05 20.70 -5.42
C GLY A 79 -3.56 21.96 -6.13
N ASN A 80 -4.46 22.59 -6.89
CA ASN A 80 -4.18 23.90 -7.50
C ASN A 80 -4.01 24.96 -6.40
N PRO A 81 -2.95 25.80 -6.41
CA PRO A 81 -2.74 26.88 -5.43
C PRO A 81 -3.92 27.83 -5.27
N GLU A 82 -4.69 28.10 -6.34
CA GLU A 82 -5.89 28.94 -6.26
C GLU A 82 -6.99 28.36 -5.37
N MET A 83 -6.98 27.05 -5.13
CA MET A 83 -7.94 26.39 -4.24
C MET A 83 -7.85 26.94 -2.81
N LEU A 84 -6.64 27.29 -2.35
CA LEU A 84 -6.44 27.87 -1.02
C LEU A 84 -7.19 29.18 -0.79
N THR A 85 -7.42 29.95 -1.87
CA THR A 85 -8.09 31.26 -1.80
C THR A 85 -9.55 31.20 -2.26
N LYS A 86 -9.85 30.40 -3.29
CA LYS A 86 -11.21 30.34 -3.89
C LYS A 86 -12.10 29.31 -3.20
N HIS A 87 -11.50 28.26 -2.62
CA HIS A 87 -12.22 27.12 -2.02
C HIS A 87 -11.52 26.68 -0.72
N ALA A 88 -11.34 27.61 0.20
CA ALA A 88 -10.56 27.39 1.43
C ALA A 88 -11.04 26.20 2.27
N ASP A 89 -12.38 26.00 2.35
CA ASP A 89 -12.95 24.88 3.10
C ASP A 89 -12.61 23.54 2.45
N ALA A 90 -12.72 23.44 1.12
CA ALA A 90 -12.32 22.23 0.38
C ALA A 90 -10.81 21.97 0.49
N ALA A 91 -10.00 23.02 0.40
CA ALA A 91 -8.55 22.91 0.58
C ALA A 91 -8.19 22.38 1.97
N LYS A 92 -8.89 22.84 3.03
CA LYS A 92 -8.74 22.36 4.39
C LYS A 92 -9.06 20.86 4.50
N VAL A 93 -10.17 20.40 3.94
CA VAL A 93 -10.55 18.98 3.93
C VAL A 93 -9.46 18.13 3.27
N ILE A 94 -8.98 18.54 2.09
CA ILE A 94 -7.93 17.80 1.37
C ILE A 94 -6.62 17.78 2.17
N ALA A 95 -6.27 18.90 2.82
CA ALA A 95 -5.07 18.98 3.65
C ALA A 95 -5.14 18.08 4.90
N ASN A 96 -6.34 17.89 5.45
CA ASN A 96 -6.57 17.09 6.65
C ASN A 96 -6.87 15.61 6.34
N ALA A 97 -7.30 15.29 5.11
CA ALA A 97 -7.66 13.93 4.73
C ALA A 97 -6.48 12.97 4.92
N ARG A 98 -6.68 11.94 5.73
CA ARG A 98 -5.70 10.89 6.00
C ARG A 98 -6.42 9.55 6.04
N LEU A 99 -5.87 8.61 5.30
CA LEU A 99 -6.29 7.21 5.31
C LEU A 99 -5.10 6.35 5.73
N THR A 100 -5.35 5.36 6.55
CA THR A 100 -4.33 4.36 6.85
C THR A 100 -4.12 3.41 5.67
N ASN A 101 -2.97 2.75 5.61
CA ASN A 101 -2.71 1.73 4.59
C ASN A 101 -3.79 0.64 4.58
N ASN A 102 -4.22 0.17 5.76
CA ASN A 102 -5.26 -0.86 5.88
C ASN A 102 -6.62 -0.39 5.34
N GLN A 103 -7.00 0.87 5.58
CA GLN A 103 -8.24 1.43 5.03
C GLN A 103 -8.18 1.48 3.51
N GLN A 104 -7.07 1.94 2.95
CA GLN A 104 -6.86 1.98 1.50
C GLN A 104 -6.82 0.56 0.91
N ALA A 105 -6.04 -0.36 1.49
CA ALA A 105 -5.93 -1.74 1.03
C ALA A 105 -7.29 -2.45 0.97
N SER A 106 -8.15 -2.23 1.96
CA SER A 106 -9.50 -2.81 2.01
C SER A 106 -10.41 -2.28 0.90
N MET A 107 -10.35 -0.98 0.60
CA MET A 107 -11.12 -0.39 -0.51
C MET A 107 -10.57 -0.85 -1.86
N ILE A 108 -9.26 -0.88 -2.02
CA ILE A 108 -8.61 -1.39 -3.24
C ILE A 108 -8.98 -2.86 -3.48
N LEU A 109 -9.01 -3.70 -2.44
CA LEU A 109 -9.45 -5.09 -2.56
C LEU A 109 -10.88 -5.19 -3.08
N ALA A 110 -11.80 -4.39 -2.53
CA ALA A 110 -13.19 -4.40 -2.93
C ALA A 110 -13.39 -3.96 -4.40
N ILE A 111 -12.58 -3.01 -4.88
CA ILE A 111 -12.66 -2.48 -6.25
C ILE A 111 -11.93 -3.41 -7.23
N ASP A 112 -10.65 -3.68 -7.00
CA ASP A 112 -9.78 -4.33 -8.00
C ASP A 112 -9.96 -5.85 -8.05
N VAL A 113 -10.33 -6.47 -6.93
CA VAL A 113 -10.45 -7.93 -6.83
C VAL A 113 -11.91 -8.37 -6.79
N ASP A 114 -12.75 -7.74 -5.95
CA ASP A 114 -14.17 -8.09 -5.85
C ASP A 114 -15.01 -7.46 -6.97
N GLY A 115 -14.47 -6.51 -7.74
CA GLY A 115 -15.13 -5.87 -8.88
C GLY A 115 -16.30 -4.95 -8.51
N LYS A 116 -16.29 -4.41 -7.29
CA LYS A 116 -17.33 -3.48 -6.84
C LYS A 116 -17.14 -2.11 -7.48
N ASP A 117 -18.24 -1.39 -7.64
CA ASP A 117 -18.22 -0.01 -8.10
C ASP A 117 -17.49 0.90 -7.10
N ILE A 118 -16.70 1.84 -7.62
CA ILE A 118 -15.88 2.76 -6.79
C ILE A 118 -16.78 3.64 -5.91
N ASP A 119 -17.86 4.19 -6.46
CA ASP A 119 -18.74 5.10 -5.73
C ASP A 119 -19.45 4.35 -4.61
N ASP A 120 -19.90 3.12 -4.84
CA ASP A 120 -20.51 2.25 -3.82
C ASP A 120 -19.53 1.94 -2.69
N VAL A 121 -18.26 1.67 -3.00
CA VAL A 121 -17.21 1.38 -1.99
C VAL A 121 -16.90 2.62 -1.16
N VAL A 122 -16.82 3.79 -1.80
CA VAL A 122 -16.56 5.06 -1.11
C VAL A 122 -17.73 5.44 -0.22
N ASP A 123 -18.96 5.33 -0.70
CA ASP A 123 -20.18 5.64 0.05
C ASP A 123 -20.32 4.72 1.28
N ASP A 124 -20.07 3.42 1.12
CA ASP A 124 -20.07 2.45 2.22
C ASP A 124 -18.98 2.77 3.25
N TRP A 125 -17.78 3.15 2.79
CA TRP A 125 -16.70 3.55 3.68
C TRP A 125 -17.04 4.83 4.45
N LEU A 126 -17.59 5.85 3.79
CA LEU A 126 -18.01 7.11 4.40
C LEU A 126 -19.09 6.88 5.47
N ALA A 127 -20.08 6.04 5.17
CA ALA A 127 -21.15 5.70 6.11
C ALA A 127 -20.63 5.00 7.38
N LYS A 128 -19.63 4.15 7.25
CA LYS A 128 -19.05 3.39 8.36
C LYS A 128 -18.00 4.14 9.17
N ASN A 129 -17.43 5.22 8.60
CA ASN A 129 -16.28 5.93 9.18
C ASN A 129 -16.56 7.43 9.41
N GLU A 130 -17.80 7.78 9.77
CA GLU A 130 -18.19 9.19 9.99
C GLU A 130 -17.27 9.95 10.94
N ALA A 131 -16.84 9.35 12.04
CA ALA A 131 -15.95 9.99 13.00
C ALA A 131 -14.58 10.35 12.40
N ILE A 132 -14.11 9.58 11.41
CA ILE A 132 -12.82 9.81 10.74
C ILE A 132 -12.94 11.00 9.79
N TRP A 133 -13.84 10.93 8.81
CA TRP A 133 -13.91 11.98 7.80
C TRP A 133 -14.47 13.30 8.35
N LYS A 134 -15.36 13.25 9.36
CA LYS A 134 -15.83 14.49 10.02
C LYS A 134 -14.69 15.25 10.72
N ALA A 135 -13.65 14.56 11.18
CA ALA A 135 -12.46 15.21 11.72
C ALA A 135 -11.68 16.02 10.67
N TRP A 136 -11.78 15.67 9.39
CA TRP A 136 -11.13 16.42 8.31
C TRP A 136 -11.76 17.80 8.05
N LEU A 137 -12.99 18.01 8.54
CA LEU A 137 -13.71 19.29 8.42
C LEU A 137 -13.23 20.35 9.45
N ASN A 138 -12.50 19.93 10.50
CA ASN A 138 -12.08 20.79 11.64
C ASN A 138 -10.57 21.21 11.53
#